data_82e82cabf1856b3f023ef81d2cf10b7f
#
_entry.id   82e82cabf1856b3f023ef81d2cf10b7f
#
_cell.length_a   1.000
_cell.length_b   1.000
_cell.length_c   1.000
_cell.angle_alpha   90.00
_cell.angle_beta   90.00
_cell.angle_gamma   90.00
#
_symmetry.space_group_name_H-M   'P 1'
#
loop_
_entity.id
_entity.type
_entity.pdbx_description
1 polymer ?
#
loop_
_entity_poly.entity_id
_entity_poly.type
_entity_poly.pdbx_seq_one_letter_code
_entity_poly.pdbx_strand_id
1 'polypeptide(L)'
;MKKRAHIISIVCIFVLCILLIVWYISTCVGPIISYDPDKLLNYEDEYTQIAELCYQDYLQLSENDNIEYSVYLFNLDKKRLTSYNPEKHTILLTDEKYQALKTIYDNYRLDKHDLDFIGACDNFVSFGIANGRASFIYSVNNEKPNFVNRPDDDYKSIWVE
;
A
#
# COMPACT_ATOMS: atom_id res chain seq x y z
N MET A 1 -29.25 -15.97 -48.22
CA MET A 1 -29.45 -15.78 -46.77
C MET A 1 -28.33 -16.37 -45.91
N LYS A 2 -27.84 -17.59 -46.10
CA LYS A 2 -26.80 -18.26 -45.29
C LYS A 2 -25.47 -17.48 -45.14
N LYS A 3 -24.96 -16.84 -46.24
CA LYS A 3 -23.69 -16.07 -46.18
C LYS A 3 -23.76 -14.84 -45.25
N ARG A 4 -24.91 -14.13 -45.20
CA ARG A 4 -25.08 -12.96 -44.33
C ARG A 4 -25.13 -13.37 -42.86
N ALA A 5 -25.76 -14.48 -42.52
CA ALA A 5 -25.79 -15.02 -41.17
C ALA A 5 -24.38 -15.40 -40.68
N HIS A 6 -23.54 -15.99 -41.52
CA HIS A 6 -22.16 -16.31 -41.19
C HIS A 6 -21.32 -15.07 -40.91
N ILE A 7 -21.43 -14.03 -41.70
CA ILE A 7 -20.71 -12.77 -41.55
C ILE A 7 -21.10 -12.13 -40.21
N ILE A 8 -22.39 -12.07 -39.88
CA ILE A 8 -22.90 -11.51 -38.64
C ILE A 8 -22.34 -12.30 -37.43
N SER A 9 -22.34 -13.63 -37.52
CA SER A 9 -21.81 -14.47 -36.45
C SER A 9 -20.32 -14.23 -36.19
N ILE A 10 -19.51 -14.09 -37.26
CA ILE A 10 -18.06 -13.80 -37.15
C ILE A 10 -17.84 -12.43 -36.50
N VAL A 11 -18.60 -11.40 -36.92
CA VAL A 11 -18.50 -10.06 -36.32
C VAL A 11 -18.88 -10.07 -34.84
N CYS A 12 -19.95 -10.78 -34.46
CA CYS A 12 -20.34 -10.90 -33.06
C CYS A 12 -19.27 -11.58 -32.20
N ILE A 13 -18.65 -12.66 -32.71
CA ILE A 13 -17.55 -13.36 -31.99
C ILE A 13 -16.37 -12.41 -31.83
N PHE A 14 -16.00 -11.67 -32.88
CA PHE A 14 -14.88 -10.73 -32.82
C PHE A 14 -15.10 -9.61 -31.79
N VAL A 15 -16.31 -9.03 -31.76
CA VAL A 15 -16.70 -8.02 -30.76
C VAL A 15 -16.66 -8.60 -29.35
N LEU A 16 -17.14 -9.83 -29.16
CA LEU A 16 -17.11 -10.50 -27.85
C LEU A 16 -15.67 -10.73 -27.38
N CYS A 17 -14.77 -11.15 -28.26
CA CYS A 17 -13.35 -11.31 -27.94
C CYS A 17 -12.70 -9.99 -27.53
N ILE A 18 -12.99 -8.88 -28.24
CA ILE A 18 -12.47 -7.57 -27.87
C ILE A 18 -12.98 -7.16 -26.49
N LEU A 19 -14.27 -7.33 -26.21
CA LEU A 19 -14.84 -7.00 -24.90
C LEU A 19 -14.20 -7.83 -23.76
N LEU A 20 -13.94 -9.10 -24.02
CA LEU A 20 -13.25 -9.97 -23.03
C LEU A 20 -11.79 -9.53 -22.82
N ILE A 21 -11.09 -9.15 -23.87
CA ILE A 21 -9.71 -8.63 -23.78
C ILE A 21 -9.70 -7.32 -23.00
N VAL A 22 -10.60 -6.37 -23.30
CA VAL A 22 -10.72 -5.11 -22.58
C VAL A 22 -11.07 -5.34 -21.11
N TRP A 23 -12.00 -6.26 -20.83
CA TRP A 23 -12.34 -6.63 -19.48
C TRP A 23 -11.16 -7.26 -18.74
N TYR A 24 -10.43 -8.18 -19.38
CA TYR A 24 -9.23 -8.81 -18.83
C TYR A 24 -8.13 -7.78 -18.54
N ILE A 25 -7.87 -6.87 -19.48
CA ILE A 25 -6.88 -5.79 -19.28
C ILE A 25 -7.33 -4.88 -18.12
N SER A 26 -8.60 -4.51 -18.03
CA SER A 26 -9.13 -3.67 -16.94
C SER A 26 -9.02 -4.33 -15.57
N THR A 27 -9.08 -5.67 -15.52
CA THR A 27 -8.95 -6.40 -14.26
C THR A 27 -7.51 -6.72 -13.90
N CYS A 28 -6.63 -6.89 -14.90
CA CYS A 28 -5.21 -7.21 -14.69
C CYS A 28 -4.33 -5.97 -14.57
N VAL A 29 -4.65 -4.90 -15.31
CA VAL A 29 -4.04 -3.59 -15.14
C VAL A 29 -4.88 -2.87 -14.08
N GLY A 30 -4.52 -3.05 -12.82
CA GLY A 30 -5.13 -2.30 -11.73
C GLY A 30 -5.10 -0.79 -12.02
N PRO A 31 -5.94 0.01 -11.39
CA PRO A 31 -5.98 1.45 -11.61
C PRO A 31 -4.57 2.02 -11.51
N ILE A 32 -4.22 2.88 -12.47
CA ILE A 32 -2.97 3.67 -12.36
C ILE A 32 -3.16 4.53 -11.13
N ILE A 33 -2.43 4.19 -10.08
CA ILE A 33 -2.47 4.95 -8.84
C ILE A 33 -1.69 6.23 -9.11
N SER A 34 -2.39 7.33 -9.31
CA SER A 34 -1.76 8.64 -9.35
C SER A 34 -1.69 9.16 -7.91
N TYR A 35 -0.48 9.32 -7.42
CA TYR A 35 -0.24 9.95 -6.13
C TYR A 35 -0.20 11.44 -6.28
N ASP A 36 -0.89 12.10 -5.37
CA ASP A 36 -0.79 13.53 -5.16
C ASP A 36 0.18 13.73 -3.97
N PRO A 37 1.43 14.17 -4.21
CA PRO A 37 2.39 14.40 -3.13
C PRO A 37 1.90 15.46 -2.13
N ASP A 38 1.08 16.43 -2.55
CA ASP A 38 0.53 17.45 -1.67
C ASP A 38 -0.39 16.85 -0.60
N LYS A 39 -1.05 15.73 -0.90
CA LYS A 39 -1.86 15.02 0.10
C LYS A 39 -1.00 14.37 1.17
N LEU A 40 0.17 13.87 0.84
CA LEU A 40 1.10 13.31 1.82
C LEU A 40 1.58 14.42 2.77
N LEU A 41 2.00 15.57 2.22
CA LEU A 41 2.48 16.70 2.99
C LEU A 41 1.43 17.27 3.95
N ASN A 42 0.16 17.25 3.55
CA ASN A 42 -0.94 17.72 4.40
C ASN A 42 -1.19 16.85 5.64
N TYR A 43 -0.64 15.63 5.68
CA TYR A 43 -0.81 14.67 6.77
C TYR A 43 0.54 14.13 7.28
N GLU A 44 1.60 14.91 7.10
CA GLU A 44 2.96 14.54 7.50
C GLU A 44 3.05 14.18 8.99
N ASP A 45 2.39 14.94 9.85
CA ASP A 45 2.40 14.70 11.28
C ASP A 45 1.76 13.35 11.64
N GLU A 46 0.65 13.00 11.01
CA GLU A 46 -0.04 11.72 11.23
C GLU A 46 0.80 10.53 10.75
N TYR A 47 1.40 10.65 9.56
CA TYR A 47 2.30 9.64 9.04
C TYR A 47 3.51 9.45 9.94
N THR A 48 4.13 10.54 10.40
CA THR A 48 5.28 10.52 11.30
C THR A 48 4.94 9.82 12.61
N GLN A 49 3.83 10.18 13.26
CA GLN A 49 3.39 9.57 14.51
C GLN A 49 3.21 8.06 14.42
N ILE A 50 2.62 7.58 13.33
CA ILE A 50 2.38 6.14 13.14
C ILE A 50 3.66 5.44 12.70
N ALA A 51 4.48 6.07 11.86
CA ALA A 51 5.78 5.53 11.46
C ALA A 51 6.70 5.34 12.66
N GLU A 52 6.84 6.36 13.51
CA GLU A 52 7.65 6.29 14.73
C GLU A 52 7.15 5.20 15.68
N LEU A 53 5.83 5.07 15.86
CA LEU A 53 5.25 4.01 16.67
C LEU A 53 5.66 2.61 16.18
N CYS A 54 5.48 2.35 14.89
CA CYS A 54 5.81 1.06 14.29
C CYS A 54 7.32 0.81 14.29
N TYR A 55 8.12 1.85 14.09
CA TYR A 55 9.56 1.75 14.10
C TYR A 55 10.12 1.43 15.52
N GLN A 56 9.63 2.09 16.55
CA GLN A 56 10.04 1.83 17.93
C GLN A 56 9.67 0.41 18.37
N ASP A 57 8.49 -0.08 17.99
CA ASP A 57 8.09 -1.46 18.26
C ASP A 57 8.97 -2.44 17.48
N TYR A 58 9.28 -2.16 16.21
CA TYR A 58 10.19 -2.96 15.40
C TYR A 58 11.58 -3.06 16.03
N LEU A 59 12.16 -1.96 16.53
CA LEU A 59 13.47 -1.97 17.19
C LEU A 59 13.48 -2.90 18.43
N GLN A 60 12.43 -2.84 19.24
CA GLN A 60 12.31 -3.73 20.42
C GLN A 60 12.22 -5.21 20.00
N LEU A 61 11.49 -5.51 18.93
CA LEU A 61 11.37 -6.87 18.39
C LEU A 61 12.67 -7.33 17.74
N SER A 62 13.36 -6.48 16.99
CA SER A 62 14.61 -6.82 16.29
C SER A 62 15.75 -7.12 17.27
N GLU A 63 15.84 -6.40 18.37
CA GLU A 63 16.82 -6.65 19.44
C GLU A 63 16.64 -8.00 20.12
N ASN A 64 15.39 -8.45 20.28
CA ASN A 64 15.08 -9.69 20.99
C ASN A 64 15.09 -10.92 20.08
N ASP A 65 14.60 -10.80 18.85
CA ASP A 65 14.23 -11.92 17.98
C ASP A 65 15.00 -11.95 16.64
N ASN A 66 15.95 -11.02 16.44
CA ASN A 66 16.77 -10.89 15.23
C ASN A 66 15.91 -10.81 13.94
N ILE A 67 14.88 -9.95 13.98
CA ILE A 67 13.92 -9.76 12.88
C ILE A 67 14.47 -8.70 11.93
N GLU A 68 14.44 -8.97 10.64
CA GLU A 68 14.83 -8.01 9.60
C GLU A 68 13.68 -7.09 9.16
N TYR A 69 12.44 -7.51 9.39
CA TYR A 69 11.25 -6.80 8.92
C TYR A 69 10.01 -7.16 9.74
N SER A 70 9.18 -6.19 10.08
CA SER A 70 7.90 -6.38 10.78
C SER A 70 6.73 -5.84 9.97
N VAL A 71 5.61 -6.57 9.97
CA VAL A 71 4.36 -6.17 9.30
C VAL A 71 3.28 -5.96 10.35
N TYR A 72 2.61 -4.82 10.28
CA TYR A 72 1.52 -4.44 11.16
C TYR A 72 0.22 -4.38 10.38
N LEU A 73 -0.75 -5.16 10.83
CA LEU A 73 -2.14 -5.03 10.42
C LEU A 73 -2.89 -4.22 11.47
N PHE A 74 -3.79 -3.37 11.02
CA PHE A 74 -4.56 -2.53 11.93
C PHE A 74 -6.02 -2.98 12.02
N ASN A 75 -6.59 -2.74 13.20
CA ASN A 75 -8.01 -2.95 13.45
C ASN A 75 -8.56 -1.67 14.08
N LEU A 76 -9.22 -0.84 13.29
CA LEU A 76 -9.76 0.45 13.72
C LEU A 76 -10.84 0.29 14.78
N ASP A 77 -11.70 -0.72 14.68
CA ASP A 77 -12.78 -0.95 15.66
C ASP A 77 -12.22 -1.24 17.08
N LYS A 78 -11.07 -1.90 17.13
CA LYS A 78 -10.40 -2.29 18.39
C LYS A 78 -9.26 -1.36 18.79
N LYS A 79 -9.03 -0.27 18.07
CA LYS A 79 -7.95 0.70 18.28
C LYS A 79 -6.59 0.01 18.48
N ARG A 80 -6.20 -0.87 17.58
CA ARG A 80 -4.97 -1.64 17.73
C ARG A 80 -4.25 -1.90 16.42
N LEU A 81 -2.92 -2.05 16.53
CA LEU A 81 -2.06 -2.66 15.54
C LEU A 81 -1.68 -4.06 16.00
N THR A 82 -1.54 -4.98 15.07
CA THR A 82 -1.06 -6.34 15.35
C THR A 82 0.14 -6.64 14.48
N SER A 83 1.30 -6.87 15.07
CA SER A 83 2.48 -7.36 14.38
C SER A 83 2.33 -8.84 14.04
N TYR A 84 2.86 -9.26 12.90
CA TYR A 84 2.85 -10.65 12.46
C TYR A 84 4.22 -11.32 12.47
N ASN A 85 5.28 -10.64 12.92
CA ASN A 85 6.63 -11.18 13.01
C ASN A 85 7.21 -10.97 14.39
N PRO A 86 7.88 -12.01 14.96
CA PRO A 86 7.77 -13.46 14.73
C PRO A 86 6.55 -14.08 15.40
N GLU A 87 6.05 -13.44 16.45
CA GLU A 87 4.82 -13.81 17.16
C GLU A 87 3.83 -12.65 17.08
N LYS A 88 2.53 -12.97 17.15
CA LYS A 88 1.48 -11.96 17.14
C LYS A 88 1.62 -11.06 18.38
N HIS A 89 2.15 -9.91 18.16
CA HIS A 89 2.24 -8.84 19.14
C HIS A 89 1.15 -7.78 18.88
N THR A 90 0.57 -7.22 19.92
CA THR A 90 -0.52 -6.25 19.80
C THR A 90 -0.17 -4.95 20.48
N ILE A 91 -0.19 -3.86 19.73
CA ILE A 91 -0.02 -2.50 20.21
C ILE A 91 -1.42 -1.87 20.37
N LEU A 92 -1.75 -1.44 21.57
CA LEU A 92 -2.95 -0.65 21.82
C LEU A 92 -2.66 0.82 21.48
N LEU A 93 -3.49 1.41 20.64
CA LEU A 93 -3.34 2.80 20.25
C LEU A 93 -3.93 3.74 21.31
N THR A 94 -3.20 4.78 21.66
CA THR A 94 -3.76 5.94 22.35
C THR A 94 -4.80 6.61 21.48
N ASP A 95 -5.67 7.44 22.04
CA ASP A 95 -6.68 8.16 21.27
C ASP A 95 -6.06 9.04 20.19
N GLU A 96 -4.93 9.68 20.47
CA GLU A 96 -4.18 10.50 19.51
C GLU A 96 -3.67 9.66 18.32
N LYS A 97 -2.95 8.57 18.59
CA LYS A 97 -2.43 7.67 17.55
C LYS A 97 -3.53 6.97 16.78
N TYR A 98 -4.65 6.68 17.45
CA TYR A 98 -5.83 6.16 16.76
C TYR A 98 -6.40 7.19 15.76
N GLN A 99 -6.50 8.47 16.16
CA GLN A 99 -6.98 9.51 15.25
C GLN A 99 -6.01 9.70 14.07
N ALA A 100 -4.71 9.73 14.32
CA ALA A 100 -3.71 9.79 13.25
C ALA A 100 -3.87 8.64 12.25
N LEU A 101 -3.91 7.39 12.72
CA LEU A 101 -4.11 6.23 11.86
C LEU A 101 -5.45 6.27 11.10
N LYS A 102 -6.51 6.69 11.77
CA LYS A 102 -7.82 6.84 11.15
C LYS A 102 -7.81 7.90 10.05
N THR A 103 -7.15 9.03 10.27
CA THR A 103 -6.99 10.10 9.27
C THR A 103 -6.25 9.57 8.04
N ILE A 104 -5.13 8.86 8.23
CA ILE A 104 -4.40 8.20 7.14
C ILE A 104 -5.33 7.24 6.38
N TYR A 105 -6.01 6.36 7.08
CA TYR A 105 -6.90 5.35 6.48
C TYR A 105 -8.05 5.99 5.69
N ASP A 106 -8.72 6.99 6.25
CA ASP A 106 -9.82 7.69 5.59
C ASP A 106 -9.33 8.44 4.35
N ASN A 107 -8.11 9.00 4.37
CA ASN A 107 -7.50 9.64 3.22
C ASN A 107 -7.27 8.66 2.06
N TYR A 108 -6.78 7.46 2.34
CA TYR A 108 -6.64 6.41 1.32
C TYR A 108 -7.99 6.00 0.73
N ARG A 109 -9.03 5.86 1.54
CA ARG A 109 -10.38 5.49 1.07
C ARG A 109 -10.99 6.54 0.14
N LEU A 110 -10.70 7.83 0.34
CA LEU A 110 -11.16 8.89 -0.56
C LEU A 110 -10.63 8.70 -1.99
N ASP A 111 -9.43 8.14 -2.12
CA ASP A 111 -8.81 7.83 -3.41
C ASP A 111 -9.16 6.43 -3.94
N LYS A 112 -10.13 5.75 -3.32
CA LYS A 112 -10.55 4.37 -3.63
C LYS A 112 -9.43 3.32 -3.44
N HIS A 113 -8.51 3.60 -2.56
CA HIS A 113 -7.47 2.67 -2.15
C HIS A 113 -7.66 2.30 -0.69
N ASP A 114 -7.27 1.10 -0.34
CA ASP A 114 -7.22 0.68 1.05
C ASP A 114 -5.76 0.64 1.50
N LEU A 115 -5.50 1.18 2.69
CA LEU A 115 -4.25 0.94 3.38
C LEU A 115 -4.28 -0.50 3.88
N ASP A 116 -3.42 -1.37 3.34
CA ASP A 116 -3.47 -2.80 3.65
C ASP A 116 -2.62 -3.15 4.87
N PHE A 117 -1.42 -2.57 4.97
CA PHE A 117 -0.48 -2.86 6.04
C PHE A 117 0.51 -1.72 6.25
N ILE A 118 1.19 -1.75 7.40
CA ILE A 118 2.36 -0.92 7.67
C ILE A 118 3.54 -1.87 7.87
N GLY A 119 4.65 -1.63 7.17
CA GLY A 119 5.87 -2.40 7.30
C GLY A 119 6.98 -1.58 7.92
N ALA A 120 7.78 -2.15 8.82
CA ALA A 120 8.94 -1.49 9.41
C ALA A 120 10.20 -2.36 9.28
N CYS A 121 11.33 -1.73 9.00
CA CYS A 121 12.66 -2.33 8.96
C CYS A 121 13.71 -1.30 9.41
N ASP A 122 14.99 -1.65 9.37
CA ASP A 122 16.09 -0.82 9.90
C ASP A 122 16.12 0.63 9.43
N ASN A 123 15.71 0.90 8.19
CA ASN A 123 15.93 2.20 7.55
C ASN A 123 14.65 2.94 7.20
N PHE A 124 13.49 2.27 7.22
CA PHE A 124 12.25 2.91 6.81
C PHE A 124 10.99 2.24 7.36
N VAL A 125 9.90 2.98 7.34
CA VAL A 125 8.55 2.47 7.53
C VAL A 125 7.75 2.68 6.24
N SER A 126 7.06 1.65 5.79
CA SER A 126 6.25 1.68 4.56
C SER A 126 4.77 1.56 4.88
N PHE A 127 3.95 2.36 4.19
CA PHE A 127 2.49 2.28 4.25
C PHE A 127 1.99 1.64 2.96
N GLY A 128 1.64 0.38 3.02
CA GLY A 128 1.27 -0.42 1.86
C GLY A 128 -0.14 -0.14 1.36
N ILE A 129 -0.26 0.05 0.05
CA ILE A 129 -1.50 0.35 -0.64
C ILE A 129 -1.72 -0.65 -1.76
N ALA A 130 -2.99 -0.90 -2.07
CA ALA A 130 -3.42 -1.64 -3.25
C ALA A 130 -2.71 -2.99 -3.42
N ASN A 131 -2.80 -3.84 -2.39
CA ASN A 131 -2.21 -5.18 -2.39
C ASN A 131 -0.68 -5.16 -2.60
N GLY A 132 0.01 -4.20 -1.99
CA GLY A 132 1.47 -4.07 -2.04
C GLY A 132 2.02 -3.51 -3.37
N ARG A 133 1.16 -2.98 -4.25
CA ARG A 133 1.61 -2.41 -5.53
C ARG A 133 2.21 -1.02 -5.39
N ALA A 134 1.91 -0.32 -4.32
CA ALA A 134 2.47 0.98 -4.02
C ALA A 134 2.61 1.16 -2.52
N SER A 135 3.55 1.97 -2.11
CA SER A 135 3.78 2.27 -0.70
C SER A 135 4.27 3.70 -0.56
N PHE A 136 3.80 4.39 0.47
CA PHE A 136 4.52 5.54 0.98
C PHE A 136 5.60 5.07 1.93
N ILE A 137 6.73 5.77 1.93
CA ILE A 137 7.89 5.39 2.71
C ILE A 137 8.31 6.57 3.58
N TYR A 138 8.34 6.32 4.87
CA TYR A 138 8.94 7.19 5.86
C TYR A 138 10.38 6.74 6.09
N SER A 139 11.35 7.59 5.76
CA SER A 139 12.77 7.30 5.99
C SER A 139 13.17 7.72 7.39
N VAL A 140 13.72 6.80 8.15
CA VAL A 140 14.12 7.06 9.55
C VAL A 140 15.36 7.96 9.62
N ASN A 141 16.27 7.85 8.65
CA ASN A 141 17.55 8.57 8.64
C ASN A 141 17.59 9.72 7.62
N ASN A 142 16.44 10.09 7.06
CA ASN A 142 16.36 11.05 5.95
C ASN A 142 17.22 10.64 4.74
N GLU A 143 17.43 9.35 4.56
CA GLU A 143 18.17 8.78 3.43
C GLU A 143 17.19 8.06 2.49
N LYS A 144 17.40 8.21 1.19
CA LYS A 144 16.61 7.49 0.20
C LYS A 144 16.82 5.98 0.39
N PRO A 145 15.76 5.18 0.68
CA PRO A 145 15.90 3.75 0.84
C PRO A 145 16.49 3.09 -0.40
N ASN A 146 17.53 2.30 -0.22
CA ASN A 146 18.11 1.52 -1.30
C ASN A 146 17.33 0.21 -1.44
N PHE A 147 16.37 0.16 -2.36
CA PHE A 147 15.64 -1.08 -2.68
C PHE A 147 16.56 -2.01 -3.46
N VAL A 148 17.40 -2.71 -2.73
CA VAL A 148 18.27 -3.75 -3.28
C VAL A 148 17.38 -4.83 -3.90
N ASN A 149 17.47 -5.03 -5.21
CA ASN A 149 16.85 -6.07 -6.04
C ASN A 149 15.55 -5.74 -6.79
N ARG A 150 15.19 -4.49 -7.01
CA ARG A 150 14.16 -4.19 -8.00
C ARG A 150 14.71 -3.30 -9.11
N PRO A 151 14.45 -3.63 -10.40
CA PRO A 151 14.91 -2.79 -11.50
C PRO A 151 14.32 -1.37 -11.33
N ASP A 152 15.18 -0.37 -11.48
CA ASP A 152 14.87 1.07 -11.30
C ASP A 152 13.72 1.56 -12.18
N ASP A 153 13.34 0.78 -13.19
CA ASP A 153 12.34 1.16 -14.20
C ASP A 153 10.88 1.06 -13.73
N ASP A 154 10.61 0.31 -12.65
CA ASP A 154 9.23 0.04 -12.18
C ASP A 154 8.75 1.00 -11.07
N TYR A 155 9.60 1.91 -10.58
CA TYR A 155 9.28 2.81 -9.47
C TYR A 155 9.55 4.27 -9.82
N LYS A 156 8.48 5.05 -9.93
CA LYS A 156 8.60 6.50 -9.76
C LYS A 156 8.68 6.78 -8.26
N SER A 157 9.86 6.91 -7.73
CA SER A 157 10.03 7.49 -6.40
C SER A 157 9.96 9.01 -6.52
N ILE A 158 9.01 9.61 -5.83
CA ILE A 158 8.97 11.06 -5.62
C ILE A 158 9.56 11.25 -4.22
N TRP A 159 10.73 11.87 -4.17
CA TRP A 159 11.34 12.28 -2.91
C TRP A 159 10.79 13.65 -2.56
N VAL A 160 10.20 13.78 -1.39
CA VAL A 160 9.73 15.06 -0.85
C VAL A 160 10.76 15.49 0.18
N GLU A 161 11.46 16.61 -0.10
CA GLU A 161 12.38 17.27 0.85
C GLU A 161 11.62 18.21 1.78
#